data_386d7f612ef8410bf355f85d06db134b
#
_entry.id   386d7f612ef8410bf355f85d06db134b
#
_cell.length_a   1.000
_cell.length_b   1.000
_cell.length_c   1.000
_cell.angle_alpha   90.00
_cell.angle_beta   90.00
_cell.angle_gamma   90.00
#
_symmetry.space_group_name_H-M   'P 1'
#
loop_
_entity.id
_entity.type
_entity.pdbx_description
1 polymer ?
#
loop_
_entity_poly.entity_id
_entity_poly.type
_entity_poly.pdbx_seq_one_letter_code
_entity_poly.pdbx_strand_id
1 'polypeptide(L)'
;MILPVQNPRMKVGVISDIHGNKVALDAVLEDMPPVERLLCAGDVVGYNPWHAECVEFVRERDVPTVMGNHDRAVAGHSSFGFNSMAAAGVEHAREQLDDDQKAWLGALPVCHTACAGRVRLAHGHPTDPNRYTYPAEFEPGLLDDEDVLVLGHTHVQGHEVFEEGIVVNPGSVGQPRDGDPRAAYAVLDLDTMSVEPRRVSYDVAAVQEAIREAGLPEKLASRLEDGR
;
A
#
# COMPACT_ATOMS: atom_id res chain seq x y z
N MET A 1 -9.66 11.54 44.14
CA MET A 1 -8.75 11.96 43.08
C MET A 1 -8.95 10.93 41.97
N ILE A 2 -9.75 11.28 40.94
CA ILE A 2 -10.04 10.42 39.80
C ILE A 2 -8.84 10.58 38.87
N LEU A 3 -8.08 9.50 38.64
CA LEU A 3 -7.03 9.50 37.62
C LEU A 3 -7.68 9.76 36.27
N PRO A 4 -7.09 10.61 35.42
CA PRO A 4 -7.61 10.81 34.08
C PRO A 4 -7.60 9.46 33.36
N VAL A 5 -8.74 9.05 32.83
CA VAL A 5 -8.84 7.95 31.87
C VAL A 5 -7.99 8.37 30.68
N GLN A 6 -6.80 7.79 30.53
CA GLN A 6 -6.04 7.95 29.29
C GLN A 6 -6.88 7.30 28.20
N ASN A 7 -7.41 8.09 27.29
CA ASN A 7 -7.95 7.56 26.04
C ASN A 7 -6.85 6.68 25.43
N PRO A 8 -7.17 5.47 24.98
CA PRO A 8 -6.19 4.66 24.27
C PRO A 8 -5.63 5.47 23.10
N ARG A 9 -4.32 5.55 22.99
CA ARG A 9 -3.65 6.28 21.89
C ARG A 9 -4.10 5.70 20.58
N MET A 10 -4.57 6.55 19.65
CA MET A 10 -5.05 6.11 18.35
C MET A 10 -3.86 5.89 17.40
N LYS A 11 -3.33 4.65 17.44
CA LYS A 11 -2.31 4.20 16.48
C LYS A 11 -2.95 3.57 15.28
N VAL A 12 -2.45 3.93 14.09
CA VAL A 12 -2.95 3.45 12.81
C VAL A 12 -1.79 2.88 12.00
N GLY A 13 -1.88 1.60 11.63
CA GLY A 13 -0.95 1.00 10.66
C GLY A 13 -1.33 1.42 9.25
N VAL A 14 -0.36 1.75 8.43
CA VAL A 14 -0.57 2.14 7.03
C VAL A 14 0.33 1.30 6.14
N ILE A 15 -0.27 0.64 5.16
CA ILE A 15 0.39 -0.15 4.13
C ILE A 15 -0.02 0.35 2.74
N SER A 16 0.77 0.06 1.74
CA SER A 16 0.48 0.33 0.32
C SER A 16 1.25 -0.62 -0.58
N ASP A 17 0.80 -0.72 -1.83
CA ASP A 17 1.55 -1.39 -2.89
C ASP A 17 2.00 -2.80 -2.48
N ILE A 18 1.01 -3.61 -2.06
CA ILE A 18 1.21 -5.02 -1.64
C ILE A 18 1.62 -5.87 -2.83
N HIS A 19 1.02 -5.59 -3.99
CA HIS A 19 1.36 -6.20 -5.26
C HIS A 19 1.44 -7.73 -5.24
N GLY A 20 0.50 -8.39 -4.56
CA GLY A 20 0.47 -9.84 -4.51
C GLY A 20 1.68 -10.49 -3.82
N ASN A 21 2.44 -9.75 -3.02
CA ASN A 21 3.57 -10.27 -2.24
C ASN A 21 3.12 -10.68 -0.84
N LYS A 22 2.53 -11.88 -0.76
CA LYS A 22 2.05 -12.41 0.52
C LYS A 22 3.18 -12.60 1.54
N VAL A 23 4.37 -13.01 1.10
CA VAL A 23 5.53 -13.25 2.00
C VAL A 23 5.96 -11.94 2.68
N ALA A 24 6.03 -10.85 1.92
CA ALA A 24 6.33 -9.53 2.47
C ALA A 24 5.18 -9.00 3.35
N LEU A 25 3.92 -9.22 2.95
CA LEU A 25 2.76 -8.83 3.74
C LEU A 25 2.74 -9.55 5.09
N ASP A 26 2.97 -10.85 5.12
CA ASP A 26 3.02 -11.64 6.36
C ASP A 26 4.13 -11.11 7.30
N ALA A 27 5.32 -10.81 6.77
CA ALA A 27 6.40 -10.22 7.54
C ALA A 27 6.05 -8.83 8.11
N VAL A 28 5.37 -7.99 7.35
CA VAL A 28 4.89 -6.68 7.82
C VAL A 28 3.88 -6.85 8.95
N LEU A 29 2.96 -7.79 8.84
CA LEU A 29 1.93 -8.03 9.85
C LEU A 29 2.51 -8.60 11.15
N GLU A 30 3.57 -9.41 11.05
CA GLU A 30 4.29 -9.96 12.22
C GLU A 30 5.11 -8.88 12.95
N ASP A 31 5.73 -7.96 12.21
CA ASP A 31 6.53 -6.84 12.78
C ASP A 31 5.65 -5.71 13.30
N MET A 32 4.43 -5.56 12.80
CA MET A 32 3.56 -4.42 13.13
C MET A 32 3.17 -4.43 14.60
N PRO A 33 3.44 -3.34 15.35
CA PRO A 33 2.97 -3.23 16.73
C PRO A 33 1.43 -3.21 16.78
N PRO A 34 0.83 -3.42 17.94
CA PRO A 34 -0.61 -3.29 18.09
C PRO A 34 -1.11 -1.93 17.62
N VAL A 35 -2.07 -1.93 16.68
CA VAL A 35 -2.72 -0.74 16.12
C VAL A 35 -4.24 -0.90 16.22
N GLU A 36 -4.96 0.21 16.37
CA GLU A 36 -6.43 0.21 16.43
C GLU A 36 -7.06 0.04 15.06
N ARG A 37 -6.32 0.41 14.01
CA ARG A 37 -6.75 0.33 12.61
C ARG A 37 -5.57 0.01 11.72
N LEU A 38 -5.83 -0.75 10.65
CA LEU A 38 -4.95 -0.90 9.50
C LEU A 38 -5.62 -0.24 8.31
N LEU A 39 -4.87 0.52 7.52
CA LEU A 39 -5.33 1.20 6.30
C LEU A 39 -4.41 0.81 5.13
N CYS A 40 -4.97 0.71 3.91
CA CYS A 40 -4.22 0.35 2.70
C CYS A 40 -4.41 1.42 1.61
N ALA A 41 -3.31 1.99 1.14
CA ALA A 41 -3.33 3.00 0.08
C ALA A 41 -3.34 2.44 -1.34
N GLY A 42 -3.82 1.19 -1.53
CA GLY A 42 -4.07 0.60 -2.85
C GLY A 42 -2.94 -0.27 -3.40
N ASP A 43 -3.12 -0.71 -4.63
CA ASP A 43 -2.27 -1.65 -5.35
C ASP A 43 -2.06 -2.96 -4.56
N VAL A 44 -3.18 -3.60 -4.24
CA VAL A 44 -3.19 -4.91 -3.56
C VAL A 44 -2.63 -6.00 -4.48
N VAL A 45 -2.89 -5.89 -5.78
CA VAL A 45 -2.53 -6.88 -6.81
C VAL A 45 -1.44 -6.38 -7.77
N GLY A 46 -0.95 -7.24 -8.62
CA GLY A 46 0.09 -6.97 -9.62
C GLY A 46 1.46 -7.48 -9.20
N TYR A 47 2.38 -7.62 -10.13
CA TYR A 47 3.79 -7.99 -10.03
C TYR A 47 4.09 -9.39 -9.44
N ASN A 48 3.72 -9.69 -8.20
CA ASN A 48 4.03 -10.95 -7.53
C ASN A 48 2.84 -11.91 -7.56
N PRO A 49 2.99 -13.22 -7.28
CA PRO A 49 2.00 -14.22 -7.71
C PRO A 49 0.81 -14.46 -6.77
N TRP A 50 0.80 -13.98 -5.53
CA TRP A 50 -0.25 -14.32 -4.54
C TRP A 50 -1.37 -13.28 -4.46
N HIS A 51 -2.03 -13.05 -5.61
CA HIS A 51 -3.05 -12.01 -5.72
C HIS A 51 -4.29 -12.32 -4.88
N ALA A 52 -4.79 -13.56 -4.97
CA ALA A 52 -6.02 -13.98 -4.28
C ALA A 52 -5.85 -13.86 -2.76
N GLU A 53 -4.73 -14.35 -2.23
CA GLU A 53 -4.44 -14.32 -0.79
C GLU A 53 -4.31 -12.88 -0.27
N CYS A 54 -3.71 -11.99 -1.05
CA CYS A 54 -3.60 -10.57 -0.68
C CYS A 54 -4.96 -9.85 -0.73
N VAL A 55 -5.80 -10.15 -1.73
CA VAL A 55 -7.17 -9.63 -1.80
C VAL A 55 -8.01 -10.15 -0.63
N GLU A 56 -7.96 -11.44 -0.33
CA GLU A 56 -8.68 -12.03 0.80
C GLU A 56 -8.25 -11.42 2.13
N PHE A 57 -6.95 -11.21 2.33
CA PHE A 57 -6.44 -10.57 3.54
C PHE A 57 -7.10 -9.20 3.80
N VAL A 58 -7.13 -8.30 2.80
CA VAL A 58 -7.70 -6.95 2.99
C VAL A 58 -9.22 -6.99 3.08
N ARG A 59 -9.87 -7.90 2.33
CA ARG A 59 -11.32 -8.06 2.29
C ARG A 59 -11.88 -8.68 3.57
N GLU A 60 -11.32 -9.80 4.04
CA GLU A 60 -11.81 -10.51 5.23
C GLU A 60 -11.62 -9.73 6.54
N ARG A 61 -10.62 -8.84 6.57
CA ARG A 61 -10.35 -7.99 7.73
C ARG A 61 -10.98 -6.61 7.63
N ASP A 62 -11.82 -6.37 6.61
CA ASP A 62 -12.44 -5.07 6.35
C ASP A 62 -11.42 -3.91 6.42
N VAL A 63 -10.21 -4.13 5.85
CA VAL A 63 -9.19 -3.09 5.81
C VAL A 63 -9.63 -1.98 4.86
N PRO A 64 -9.85 -0.74 5.35
CA PRO A 64 -10.17 0.36 4.46
C PRO A 64 -9.06 0.55 3.41
N THR A 65 -9.43 0.36 2.15
CA THR A 65 -8.50 0.30 1.01
C THR A 65 -9.00 1.21 -0.10
N VAL A 66 -8.10 1.97 -0.72
CA VAL A 66 -8.39 2.74 -1.94
C VAL A 66 -7.91 1.98 -3.18
N MET A 67 -8.51 2.32 -4.32
CA MET A 67 -8.18 1.70 -5.60
C MET A 67 -6.84 2.21 -6.13
N GLY A 68 -5.86 1.30 -6.29
CA GLY A 68 -4.64 1.58 -7.03
C GLY A 68 -4.82 1.42 -8.54
N ASN A 69 -3.77 1.76 -9.30
CA ASN A 69 -3.82 1.64 -10.75
C ASN A 69 -3.76 0.18 -11.22
N HIS A 70 -3.07 -0.70 -10.49
CA HIS A 70 -3.07 -2.14 -10.77
C HIS A 70 -4.43 -2.77 -10.43
N ASP A 71 -5.03 -2.42 -9.29
CA ASP A 71 -6.36 -2.90 -8.90
C ASP A 71 -7.40 -2.54 -9.97
N ARG A 72 -7.37 -1.29 -10.43
CA ARG A 72 -8.25 -0.80 -11.51
C ARG A 72 -8.01 -1.54 -12.82
N ALA A 73 -6.74 -1.77 -13.19
CA ALA A 73 -6.41 -2.47 -14.41
C ALA A 73 -6.93 -3.91 -14.37
N VAL A 74 -6.76 -4.62 -13.26
CA VAL A 74 -7.25 -5.99 -13.09
C VAL A 74 -8.77 -6.05 -13.19
N ALA A 75 -9.49 -5.16 -12.51
CA ALA A 75 -10.95 -5.10 -12.54
C ALA A 75 -11.52 -4.64 -13.89
N GLY A 76 -10.85 -3.71 -14.58
CA GLY A 76 -11.35 -3.04 -15.79
C GLY A 76 -10.91 -3.66 -17.12
N HIS A 77 -10.20 -4.77 -17.11
CA HIS A 77 -9.70 -5.44 -18.31
C HIS A 77 -8.82 -4.60 -19.25
N SER A 78 -8.21 -3.53 -18.75
CA SER A 78 -7.30 -2.67 -19.51
C SER A 78 -5.97 -2.49 -18.78
N SER A 79 -4.89 -2.85 -19.47
CA SER A 79 -3.51 -2.58 -19.07
C SER A 79 -2.85 -1.49 -19.94
N PHE A 80 -3.66 -0.67 -20.59
CA PHE A 80 -3.16 0.41 -21.44
C PHE A 80 -2.28 1.38 -20.63
N GLY A 81 -1.08 1.64 -21.17
CA GLY A 81 -0.10 2.53 -20.52
C GLY A 81 0.88 1.81 -19.58
N PHE A 82 0.66 0.54 -19.27
CA PHE A 82 1.62 -0.25 -18.49
C PHE A 82 2.82 -0.71 -19.35
N ASN A 83 4.00 -0.76 -18.72
CA ASN A 83 5.13 -1.46 -19.32
C ASN A 83 4.90 -2.98 -19.28
N SER A 84 5.73 -3.74 -20.01
CA SER A 84 5.54 -5.19 -20.15
C SER A 84 5.56 -5.97 -18.84
N MET A 85 6.32 -5.52 -17.83
CA MET A 85 6.36 -6.18 -16.52
C MET A 85 5.06 -5.96 -15.73
N ALA A 86 4.58 -4.71 -15.70
CA ALA A 86 3.33 -4.36 -15.04
C ALA A 86 2.14 -5.06 -15.73
N ALA A 87 2.14 -5.08 -17.07
CA ALA A 87 1.11 -5.77 -17.85
C ALA A 87 1.09 -7.29 -17.58
N ALA A 88 2.26 -7.94 -17.48
CA ALA A 88 2.34 -9.37 -17.14
C ALA A 88 1.77 -9.65 -15.73
N GLY A 89 2.10 -8.84 -14.75
CA GLY A 89 1.53 -8.98 -13.40
C GLY A 89 0.02 -8.76 -13.34
N VAL A 90 -0.51 -7.81 -14.12
CA VAL A 90 -1.96 -7.57 -14.24
C VAL A 90 -2.66 -8.77 -14.90
N GLU A 91 -2.09 -9.32 -15.98
CA GLU A 91 -2.68 -10.47 -16.66
C GLU A 91 -2.69 -11.71 -15.77
N HIS A 92 -1.56 -11.98 -15.10
CA HIS A 92 -1.48 -13.07 -14.13
C HIS A 92 -2.53 -12.91 -13.01
N ALA A 93 -2.71 -11.68 -12.48
CA ALA A 93 -3.73 -11.41 -11.49
C ALA A 93 -5.15 -11.71 -12.01
N ARG A 94 -5.46 -11.35 -13.26
CA ARG A 94 -6.75 -11.65 -13.89
C ARG A 94 -7.04 -13.12 -14.01
N GLU A 95 -6.01 -13.93 -14.28
CA GLU A 95 -6.14 -15.39 -14.39
C GLU A 95 -6.32 -16.05 -13.02
N GLN A 96 -5.73 -15.50 -11.96
CA GLN A 96 -5.76 -16.06 -10.62
C GLN A 96 -7.00 -15.67 -9.81
N LEU A 97 -7.54 -14.47 -10.04
CA LEU A 97 -8.68 -13.97 -9.28
C LEU A 97 -10.01 -14.46 -9.86
N ASP A 98 -10.95 -14.79 -8.98
CA ASP A 98 -12.32 -15.06 -9.35
C ASP A 98 -13.12 -13.77 -9.65
N ASP A 99 -14.34 -13.91 -10.12
CA ASP A 99 -15.17 -12.77 -10.50
C ASP A 99 -15.60 -11.91 -9.30
N ASP A 100 -15.78 -12.50 -8.12
CA ASP A 100 -16.12 -11.78 -6.90
C ASP A 100 -14.93 -10.94 -6.39
N GLN A 101 -13.72 -11.47 -6.47
CA GLN A 101 -12.49 -10.75 -6.13
C GLN A 101 -12.24 -9.58 -7.10
N LYS A 102 -12.43 -9.80 -8.42
CA LYS A 102 -12.33 -8.72 -9.43
C LYS A 102 -13.41 -7.66 -9.23
N ALA A 103 -14.64 -8.07 -8.93
CA ALA A 103 -15.73 -7.14 -8.66
C ALA A 103 -15.44 -6.30 -7.40
N TRP A 104 -14.87 -6.92 -6.36
CA TRP A 104 -14.45 -6.22 -5.15
C TRP A 104 -13.37 -5.17 -5.44
N LEU A 105 -12.32 -5.52 -6.20
CA LEU A 105 -11.30 -4.56 -6.64
C LEU A 105 -11.91 -3.39 -7.41
N GLY A 106 -12.87 -3.68 -8.30
CA GLY A 106 -13.57 -2.66 -9.08
C GLY A 106 -14.50 -1.76 -8.28
N ALA A 107 -14.89 -2.17 -7.07
CA ALA A 107 -15.72 -1.39 -6.15
C ALA A 107 -14.92 -0.54 -5.16
N LEU A 108 -13.59 -0.67 -5.13
CA LEU A 108 -12.74 0.15 -4.25
C LEU A 108 -12.89 1.63 -4.57
N PRO A 109 -13.00 2.50 -3.54
CA PRO A 109 -13.05 3.94 -3.75
C PRO A 109 -11.71 4.49 -4.24
N VAL A 110 -11.72 5.57 -5.02
CA VAL A 110 -10.50 6.28 -5.46
C VAL A 110 -9.83 7.03 -4.30
N CYS A 111 -10.64 7.55 -3.39
CA CYS A 111 -10.22 8.18 -2.14
C CYS A 111 -11.10 7.66 -1.00
N HIS A 112 -10.54 7.57 0.20
CA HIS A 112 -11.29 7.16 1.38
C HIS A 112 -10.86 8.00 2.59
N THR A 113 -11.83 8.39 3.43
CA THR A 113 -11.56 9.10 4.66
C THR A 113 -11.87 8.20 5.85
N ALA A 114 -10.91 8.01 6.73
CA ALA A 114 -10.97 7.13 7.88
C ALA A 114 -10.74 7.89 9.20
N CYS A 115 -10.81 7.18 10.33
CA CYS A 115 -10.49 7.70 11.65
C CYS A 115 -11.26 8.99 12.00
N ALA A 116 -12.60 8.95 11.77
CA ALA A 116 -13.50 10.09 12.01
C ALA A 116 -13.10 11.39 11.25
N GLY A 117 -12.64 11.25 10.03
CA GLY A 117 -12.28 12.39 9.17
C GLY A 117 -10.79 12.76 9.20
N ARG A 118 -10.02 12.19 10.12
CA ARG A 118 -8.65 12.61 10.39
C ARG A 118 -7.61 12.07 9.40
N VAL A 119 -7.88 10.94 8.74
CA VAL A 119 -6.94 10.31 7.79
C VAL A 119 -7.62 10.17 6.44
N ARG A 120 -7.03 10.75 5.40
CA ARG A 120 -7.43 10.56 4.01
C ARG A 120 -6.45 9.67 3.28
N LEU A 121 -6.98 8.73 2.50
CA LEU A 121 -6.23 7.84 1.64
C LEU A 121 -6.45 8.22 0.18
N ALA A 122 -5.39 8.29 -0.59
CA ALA A 122 -5.41 8.34 -2.06
C ALA A 122 -4.21 7.54 -2.58
N HIS A 123 -4.35 6.82 -3.71
CA HIS A 123 -3.23 6.02 -4.19
C HIS A 123 -2.11 6.87 -4.80
N GLY A 124 -2.45 7.74 -5.74
CA GLY A 124 -1.52 8.68 -6.36
C GLY A 124 -1.66 10.10 -5.79
N HIS A 125 -1.85 11.11 -6.65
CA HIS A 125 -2.14 12.47 -6.21
C HIS A 125 -3.62 12.58 -5.77
N PRO A 126 -3.99 13.40 -4.75
CA PRO A 126 -5.37 13.50 -4.26
C PRO A 126 -6.41 13.89 -5.32
N THR A 127 -6.00 14.62 -6.36
CA THR A 127 -6.87 15.06 -7.47
C THR A 127 -6.63 14.31 -8.79
N ASP A 128 -5.56 13.49 -8.88
CA ASP A 128 -5.24 12.68 -10.05
C ASP A 128 -4.64 11.33 -9.63
N PRO A 129 -5.43 10.26 -9.57
CA PRO A 129 -4.99 8.96 -9.05
C PRO A 129 -3.87 8.29 -9.87
N ASN A 130 -3.56 8.80 -11.07
CA ASN A 130 -2.49 8.26 -11.91
C ASN A 130 -1.18 9.06 -11.80
N ARG A 131 -1.21 10.22 -11.15
CA ARG A 131 -0.01 11.05 -10.97
C ARG A 131 0.87 10.50 -9.86
N TYR A 132 2.15 10.28 -10.16
CA TYR A 132 3.15 10.01 -9.15
C TYR A 132 3.40 11.27 -8.30
N THR A 133 3.34 11.12 -6.97
CA THR A 133 3.64 12.20 -6.02
C THR A 133 4.74 11.71 -5.09
N TYR A 134 5.97 12.09 -5.42
CA TYR A 134 7.15 11.66 -4.67
C TYR A 134 7.31 12.46 -3.36
N PRO A 135 7.99 11.90 -2.34
CA PRO A 135 8.20 12.61 -1.06
C PRO A 135 8.82 14.00 -1.21
N ALA A 136 9.67 14.21 -2.21
CA ALA A 136 10.25 15.52 -2.50
C ALA A 136 9.24 16.57 -3.05
N GLU A 137 8.03 16.13 -3.41
CA GLU A 137 6.93 16.98 -3.89
C GLU A 137 5.86 17.21 -2.81
N PHE A 138 6.08 16.72 -1.58
CA PHE A 138 5.12 16.93 -0.49
C PHE A 138 5.09 18.40 -0.08
N GLU A 139 3.88 18.96 -0.06
CA GLU A 139 3.61 20.33 0.30
C GLU A 139 2.27 20.44 1.04
N PRO A 140 2.05 21.49 1.86
CA PRO A 140 0.80 21.66 2.60
C PRO A 140 -0.44 21.70 1.72
N GLY A 141 -0.31 22.18 0.47
CA GLY A 141 -1.41 22.25 -0.49
C GLY A 141 -1.97 20.91 -0.97
N LEU A 142 -1.36 19.79 -0.59
CA LEU A 142 -1.91 18.44 -0.82
C LEU A 142 -2.99 18.07 0.19
N LEU A 143 -2.96 18.68 1.39
CA LEU A 143 -3.93 18.50 2.45
C LEU A 143 -5.21 19.31 2.16
N ASP A 144 -6.35 18.80 2.64
CA ASP A 144 -7.65 19.46 2.62
C ASP A 144 -8.11 19.68 4.09
N ASP A 145 -9.10 18.95 4.57
CA ASP A 145 -9.59 19.06 5.95
C ASP A 145 -9.07 17.94 6.88
N GLU A 146 -8.30 16.99 6.35
CA GLU A 146 -7.71 15.89 7.11
C GLU A 146 -6.44 16.28 7.88
N ASP A 147 -6.16 15.57 8.99
CA ASP A 147 -4.89 15.71 9.73
C ASP A 147 -3.72 14.98 9.03
N VAL A 148 -4.01 13.89 8.31
CA VAL A 148 -3.01 13.04 7.64
C VAL A 148 -3.50 12.62 6.26
N LEU A 149 -2.73 12.92 5.23
CA LEU A 149 -2.89 12.39 3.88
C LEU A 149 -1.92 11.21 3.67
N VAL A 150 -2.46 10.05 3.32
CA VAL A 150 -1.69 8.84 2.97
C VAL A 150 -1.71 8.64 1.48
N LEU A 151 -0.53 8.49 0.88
CA LEU A 151 -0.30 8.22 -0.53
C LEU A 151 0.41 6.88 -0.73
N GLY A 152 0.36 6.33 -1.95
CA GLY A 152 1.08 5.14 -2.39
C GLY A 152 1.80 5.36 -3.72
N HIS A 153 1.68 4.37 -4.66
CA HIS A 153 1.99 4.46 -6.08
C HIS A 153 3.48 4.61 -6.45
N THR A 154 4.22 5.44 -5.71
CA THR A 154 5.65 5.68 -5.99
C THR A 154 6.53 4.54 -5.50
N HIS A 155 6.11 3.78 -4.49
CA HIS A 155 6.86 2.79 -3.74
C HIS A 155 8.10 3.36 -3.02
N VAL A 156 8.13 4.67 -2.84
CA VAL A 156 9.21 5.41 -2.15
C VAL A 156 8.69 5.87 -0.80
N GLN A 157 9.27 5.34 0.28
CA GLN A 157 8.85 5.70 1.63
C GLN A 157 9.29 7.10 1.99
N GLY A 158 8.38 7.90 2.57
CA GLY A 158 8.69 9.22 3.08
C GLY A 158 7.48 9.89 3.71
N HIS A 159 7.75 10.93 4.50
CA HIS A 159 6.72 11.78 5.09
C HIS A 159 7.24 13.18 5.34
N GLU A 160 6.35 14.14 5.38
CA GLU A 160 6.60 15.51 5.79
C GLU A 160 5.51 15.97 6.77
N VAL A 161 5.92 16.73 7.76
CA VAL A 161 5.05 17.29 8.81
C VAL A 161 4.98 18.80 8.62
N PHE A 162 3.76 19.31 8.43
CA PHE A 162 3.45 20.72 8.25
C PHE A 162 2.62 21.25 9.43
N GLU A 163 2.38 22.55 9.49
CA GLU A 163 1.44 23.12 10.47
C GLU A 163 0.00 22.65 10.22
N GLU A 164 -0.35 22.40 8.95
CA GLU A 164 -1.66 21.95 8.49
C GLU A 164 -1.92 20.47 8.74
N GLY A 165 -0.88 19.65 8.79
CA GLY A 165 -1.00 18.19 8.95
C GLY A 165 0.21 17.42 8.43
N ILE A 166 0.01 16.15 8.10
CA ILE A 166 1.07 15.25 7.67
C ILE A 166 0.74 14.69 6.28
N VAL A 167 1.72 14.68 5.38
CA VAL A 167 1.67 13.89 4.15
C VAL A 167 2.64 12.72 4.28
N VAL A 168 2.16 11.49 4.03
CA VAL A 168 2.97 10.28 4.18
C VAL A 168 2.75 9.31 3.03
N ASN A 169 3.84 8.74 2.54
CA ASN A 169 3.83 7.53 1.74
C ASN A 169 4.50 6.43 2.55
N PRO A 170 3.80 5.34 2.92
CA PRO A 170 4.35 4.27 3.74
C PRO A 170 5.42 3.46 2.99
N GLY A 171 5.64 3.72 1.70
CA GLY A 171 6.43 2.89 0.81
C GLY A 171 5.63 1.68 0.31
N SER A 172 6.31 0.70 -0.26
CA SER A 172 5.67 -0.51 -0.77
C SER A 172 5.95 -1.71 0.14
N VAL A 173 4.91 -2.47 0.43
CA VAL A 173 5.05 -3.79 1.06
C VAL A 173 5.71 -4.76 0.07
N GLY A 174 5.22 -4.84 -1.16
CA GLY A 174 5.54 -5.91 -2.09
C GLY A 174 6.68 -5.63 -3.06
N GLN A 175 6.99 -4.36 -3.35
CA GLN A 175 8.03 -4.00 -4.32
C GLN A 175 8.60 -2.60 -4.06
N PRO A 176 9.41 -2.40 -2.99
CA PRO A 176 10.08 -1.13 -2.74
C PRO A 176 10.93 -0.65 -3.93
N ARG A 177 11.03 0.70 -4.11
CA ARG A 177 11.77 1.32 -5.23
C ARG A 177 12.68 2.48 -4.79
N ASP A 178 13.11 2.46 -3.56
CA ASP A 178 13.97 3.46 -2.95
C ASP A 178 15.36 2.95 -2.56
N GLY A 179 15.74 1.79 -3.13
CA GLY A 179 17.06 1.17 -2.92
C GLY A 179 17.16 0.33 -1.65
N ASP A 180 16.07 0.17 -0.90
CA ASP A 180 16.00 -0.73 0.25
C ASP A 180 15.05 -1.89 -0.07
N PRO A 181 15.52 -3.16 -0.15
CA PRO A 181 14.70 -4.31 -0.51
C PRO A 181 13.69 -4.72 0.57
N ARG A 182 13.80 -4.18 1.79
CA ARG A 182 12.91 -4.52 2.89
C ARG A 182 11.52 -3.97 2.66
N ALA A 183 10.50 -4.77 2.97
CA ALA A 183 9.11 -4.34 2.92
C ALA A 183 8.89 -3.09 3.78
N ALA A 184 8.13 -2.13 3.27
CA ALA A 184 7.90 -0.86 3.92
C ALA A 184 6.45 -0.72 4.40
N TYR A 185 6.29 -0.10 5.57
CA TYR A 185 5.02 0.34 6.11
C TYR A 185 5.22 1.51 7.07
N ALA A 186 4.16 2.11 7.58
CA ALA A 186 4.25 3.16 8.59
C ALA A 186 3.24 2.95 9.71
N VAL A 187 3.56 3.48 10.90
CA VAL A 187 2.63 3.60 12.02
C VAL A 187 2.40 5.08 12.30
N LEU A 188 1.15 5.50 12.27
CA LEU A 188 0.71 6.85 12.64
C LEU A 188 0.28 6.85 14.09
N ASP A 189 0.68 7.84 14.86
CA ASP A 189 0.09 8.17 16.16
C ASP A 189 -0.69 9.47 16.00
N LEU A 190 -2.02 9.35 15.93
CA LEU A 190 -2.88 10.51 15.67
C LEU A 190 -3.00 11.44 16.88
N ASP A 191 -2.66 11.01 18.09
CA ASP A 191 -2.71 11.85 19.27
C ASP A 191 -1.49 12.75 19.39
N THR A 192 -0.32 12.22 18.97
CA THR A 192 0.94 12.98 18.97
C THR A 192 1.27 13.59 17.60
N MET A 193 0.45 13.31 16.59
CA MET A 193 0.67 13.72 15.19
C MET A 193 2.09 13.36 14.73
N SER A 194 2.41 12.07 14.82
CA SER A 194 3.73 11.56 14.43
C SER A 194 3.64 10.34 13.54
N VAL A 195 4.68 10.14 12.73
CA VAL A 195 4.84 9.00 11.81
C VAL A 195 6.08 8.22 12.21
N GLU A 196 5.94 6.91 12.32
CA GLU A 196 7.04 5.97 12.48
C GLU A 196 7.16 5.14 11.20
N PRO A 197 8.06 5.50 10.24
CA PRO A 197 8.34 4.67 9.08
C PRO A 197 9.07 3.40 9.52
N ARG A 198 8.67 2.25 8.96
CA ARG A 198 9.23 0.95 9.31
C ARG A 198 9.65 0.15 8.09
N ARG A 199 10.64 -0.71 8.29
CA ARG A 199 11.18 -1.63 7.28
C ARG A 199 11.39 -2.99 7.90
N VAL A 200 10.89 -4.04 7.24
CA VAL A 200 11.03 -5.41 7.69
C VAL A 200 11.60 -6.30 6.60
N SER A 201 12.56 -7.15 6.96
CA SER A 201 13.11 -8.14 6.04
C SER A 201 12.13 -9.28 5.85
N TYR A 202 12.04 -9.79 4.63
CA TYR A 202 11.27 -10.98 4.28
C TYR A 202 12.11 -11.92 3.40
N ASP A 203 11.63 -13.11 3.13
CA ASP A 203 12.33 -14.07 2.27
C ASP A 203 12.21 -13.70 0.79
N VAL A 204 13.10 -12.81 0.35
CA VAL A 204 13.17 -12.34 -1.05
C VAL A 204 13.42 -13.52 -1.99
N ALA A 205 14.25 -14.50 -1.60
CA ALA A 205 14.57 -15.64 -2.45
C ALA A 205 13.34 -16.52 -2.71
N ALA A 206 12.51 -16.75 -1.69
CA ALA A 206 11.26 -17.47 -1.86
C ALA A 206 10.29 -16.75 -2.81
N VAL A 207 10.21 -15.42 -2.74
CA VAL A 207 9.38 -14.62 -3.66
C VAL A 207 9.91 -14.70 -5.09
N GLN A 208 11.23 -14.61 -5.28
CA GLN A 208 11.86 -14.72 -6.59
C GLN A 208 11.59 -16.10 -7.23
N GLU A 209 11.69 -17.17 -6.46
CA GLU A 209 11.39 -18.53 -6.94
C GLU A 209 9.92 -18.64 -7.37
N ALA A 210 8.99 -18.15 -6.55
CA ALA A 210 7.57 -18.17 -6.88
C ALA A 210 7.23 -17.34 -8.14
N ILE A 211 7.88 -16.20 -8.36
CA ILE A 211 7.74 -15.39 -9.58
C ILE A 211 8.15 -16.23 -10.81
N ARG A 212 9.27 -16.99 -10.73
CA ARG A 212 9.75 -17.86 -11.80
C ARG A 212 8.81 -19.04 -12.05
N GLU A 213 8.35 -19.69 -10.98
CA GLU A 213 7.38 -20.80 -11.06
C GLU A 213 6.04 -20.35 -11.67
N ALA A 214 5.60 -19.13 -11.39
CA ALA A 214 4.42 -18.53 -11.99
C ALA A 214 4.61 -18.12 -13.46
N GLY A 215 5.82 -18.27 -14.03
CA GLY A 215 6.11 -17.86 -15.40
C GLY A 215 6.14 -16.36 -15.64
N LEU A 216 6.21 -15.58 -14.57
CA LEU A 216 6.31 -14.13 -14.64
C LEU A 216 7.71 -13.68 -15.11
N PRO A 217 7.86 -12.47 -15.68
CA PRO A 217 9.15 -11.98 -16.18
C PRO A 217 10.26 -11.99 -15.12
N GLU A 218 11.43 -12.56 -15.43
CA GLU A 218 12.60 -12.64 -14.54
C GLU A 218 12.99 -11.29 -13.91
N LYS A 219 12.77 -10.22 -14.63
CA LYS A 219 13.06 -8.87 -14.12
C LYS A 219 12.19 -8.48 -12.90
N LEU A 220 11.01 -9.10 -12.73
CA LEU A 220 10.21 -8.92 -11.52
C LEU A 220 10.86 -9.58 -10.31
N ALA A 221 11.51 -10.72 -10.49
CA ALA A 221 12.25 -11.41 -9.45
C ALA A 221 13.54 -10.64 -9.09
N SER A 222 14.38 -10.36 -10.08
CA SER A 222 15.71 -9.79 -9.84
C SER A 222 15.68 -8.39 -9.21
N ARG A 223 14.68 -7.57 -9.50
CA ARG A 223 14.60 -6.21 -8.95
C ARG A 223 14.31 -6.16 -7.44
N LEU A 224 13.77 -7.24 -6.86
CA LEU A 224 13.43 -7.27 -5.43
C LEU A 224 14.68 -7.22 -4.54
N GLU A 225 15.81 -7.73 -4.99
CA GLU A 225 17.07 -7.70 -4.22
C GLU A 225 17.62 -6.29 -4.04
N ASP A 226 17.35 -5.42 -5.02
CA ASP A 226 17.90 -4.07 -5.08
C ASP A 226 16.93 -3.01 -4.55
N GLY A 227 15.67 -3.38 -4.26
CA GLY A 227 14.63 -2.41 -3.93
C GLY A 227 14.33 -1.44 -5.09
N ARG A 228 14.12 -1.98 -6.32
CA ARG A 228 13.96 -1.18 -7.56
C ARG A 228 12.69 -1.51 -8.33
#